data_0420c1bf653066a30c4350b66a8fd343
#
_entry.id   0420c1bf653066a30c4350b66a8fd343
#
_cell.length_a   1.000
_cell.length_b   1.000
_cell.length_c   1.000
_cell.angle_alpha   90.00
_cell.angle_beta   90.00
_cell.angle_gamma   90.00
#
_symmetry.space_group_name_H-M   'P 1'
#
loop_
_entity.id
_entity.type
_entity.pdbx_description
1 polymer ?
#
loop_
_entity_poly.entity_id
_entity_poly.type
_entity_poly.pdbx_seq_one_letter_code
_entity_poly.pdbx_strand_id
1 'polypeptide(L)'
;MTALALLRAAAILHWFIAVGLGVFCVPAIRNLMIGRDIPIVMGFPAYGRGPFERVGIPTTIPLLAAFLLVCTLEAVAGFLLWDGYRSGAVLALVLLPLGGFFWWGFSLPIPPIFALVWTILILLGWQILR
;
A
#
# COMPACT_ATOMS: atom_id res chain seq x y z
N MET A 1 5.69 14.95 -21.21
CA MET A 1 6.15 14.62 -19.86
C MET A 1 7.45 13.81 -19.97
N THR A 2 8.45 14.15 -19.20
CA THR A 2 9.74 13.43 -19.23
C THR A 2 9.63 12.09 -18.52
N ALA A 3 10.55 11.15 -18.84
CA ALA A 3 10.58 9.84 -18.16
C ALA A 3 10.79 10.00 -16.64
N LEU A 4 11.62 10.95 -16.21
CA LEU A 4 11.81 11.23 -14.78
C LEU A 4 10.52 11.74 -14.12
N ALA A 5 9.75 12.58 -14.81
CA ALA A 5 8.47 13.06 -14.30
C ALA A 5 7.46 11.93 -14.14
N LEU A 6 7.47 10.93 -15.04
CA LEU A 6 6.63 9.75 -14.93
C LEU A 6 6.99 8.92 -13.67
N LEU A 7 8.28 8.72 -13.42
CA LEU A 7 8.75 8.01 -12.24
C LEU A 7 8.43 8.74 -10.95
N ARG A 8 8.55 10.06 -10.95
CA ARG A 8 8.19 10.88 -9.78
C ARG A 8 6.69 10.90 -9.53
N ALA A 9 5.88 10.89 -10.57
CA ALA A 9 4.44 10.74 -10.43
C ALA A 9 4.10 9.37 -9.79
N ALA A 10 4.75 8.30 -10.22
CA ALA A 10 4.60 6.99 -9.60
C ALA A 10 5.01 7.00 -8.12
N ALA A 11 6.11 7.68 -7.77
CA ALA A 11 6.56 7.84 -6.39
C ALA A 11 5.51 8.54 -5.52
N ILE A 12 4.91 9.62 -6.03
CA ILE A 12 3.85 10.34 -5.32
C ILE A 12 2.66 9.43 -5.07
N LEU A 13 2.25 8.63 -6.04
CA LEU A 13 1.15 7.68 -5.87
C LEU A 13 1.48 6.63 -4.81
N HIS A 14 2.72 6.13 -4.78
CA HIS A 14 3.17 5.20 -3.74
C HIS A 14 3.08 5.82 -2.34
N TRP A 15 3.56 7.06 -2.19
CA TRP A 15 3.51 7.76 -0.90
C TRP A 15 2.08 8.03 -0.46
N PHE A 16 1.21 8.41 -1.40
CA PHE A 16 -0.20 8.66 -1.10
C PHE A 16 -0.85 7.40 -0.53
N ILE A 17 -0.66 6.26 -1.17
CA ILE A 17 -1.22 4.98 -0.71
C ILE A 17 -0.55 4.53 0.59
N ALA A 18 0.77 4.61 0.68
CA ALA A 18 1.52 4.18 1.86
C ALA A 18 1.12 4.97 3.11
N VAL A 19 1.09 6.29 3.02
CA VAL A 19 0.73 7.15 4.14
C VAL A 19 -0.77 7.06 4.43
N GLY A 20 -1.61 7.11 3.39
CA GLY A 20 -3.05 7.06 3.54
C GLY A 20 -3.55 5.79 4.22
N LEU A 21 -3.01 4.64 3.85
CA LEU A 21 -3.39 3.36 4.45
C LEU A 21 -2.61 3.08 5.75
N GLY A 22 -1.32 3.41 5.78
CA GLY A 22 -0.48 3.17 6.95
C GLY A 22 -0.92 3.95 8.18
N VAL A 23 -1.37 5.18 8.00
CA VAL A 23 -1.86 6.03 9.09
C VAL A 23 -3.05 5.38 9.81
N PHE A 24 -3.97 4.75 9.08
CA PHE A 24 -5.12 4.09 9.71
C PHE A 24 -4.76 2.77 10.40
N CYS A 25 -3.64 2.15 10.06
CA CYS A 25 -3.16 0.96 10.79
C CYS A 25 -2.80 1.27 12.24
N VAL A 26 -2.27 2.46 12.51
CA VAL A 26 -1.83 2.84 13.86
C VAL A 26 -2.98 2.85 14.86
N PRO A 27 -4.08 3.58 14.63
CA PRO A 27 -5.22 3.53 15.56
C PRO A 27 -5.89 2.16 15.59
N ALA A 28 -5.91 1.41 14.49
CA ALA A 28 -6.47 0.06 14.48
C ALA A 28 -5.67 -0.88 15.39
N ILE A 29 -4.34 -0.89 15.26
CA ILE A 29 -3.46 -1.69 16.12
C ILE A 29 -3.61 -1.26 17.58
N ARG A 30 -3.60 0.05 17.84
CA ARG A 30 -3.76 0.59 19.19
C ARG A 30 -5.06 0.11 19.83
N ASN A 31 -6.17 0.19 19.10
CA ASN A 31 -7.47 -0.26 19.63
C ASN A 31 -7.46 -1.75 19.94
N LEU A 32 -6.87 -2.57 19.10
CA LEU A 32 -6.75 -4.00 19.36
C LEU A 32 -5.85 -4.30 20.58
N MET A 33 -4.77 -3.52 20.76
CA MET A 33 -3.88 -3.69 21.93
C MET A 33 -4.57 -3.40 23.26
N ILE A 34 -5.50 -2.44 23.29
CA ILE A 34 -6.24 -2.06 24.51
C ILE A 34 -7.59 -2.76 24.64
N GLY A 35 -7.85 -3.78 23.82
CA GLY A 35 -9.08 -4.58 23.86
C GLY A 35 -10.32 -3.89 23.29
N ARG A 36 -10.14 -2.83 22.50
CA ARG A 36 -11.24 -2.16 21.80
C ARG A 36 -11.42 -2.74 20.40
N ASP A 37 -12.60 -2.47 19.83
CA ASP A 37 -12.89 -2.84 18.45
C ASP A 37 -12.12 -1.97 17.45
N ILE A 38 -12.07 -2.44 16.21
CA ILE A 38 -11.45 -1.70 15.09
C ILE A 38 -12.15 -0.36 14.93
N PRO A 39 -11.38 0.75 14.70
CA PRO A 39 -11.98 2.06 14.52
C PRO A 39 -12.92 2.09 13.32
N ILE A 40 -14.01 2.82 13.42
CA ILE A 40 -14.92 3.08 12.31
C ILE A 40 -14.46 4.36 11.62
N VAL A 41 -14.18 4.25 10.32
CA VAL A 41 -13.78 5.39 9.48
C VAL A 41 -14.84 5.55 8.40
N MET A 42 -15.44 6.73 8.32
CA MET A 42 -16.49 7.06 7.35
C MET A 42 -17.65 6.05 7.34
N GLY A 43 -18.02 5.51 8.51
CA GLY A 43 -19.09 4.52 8.65
C GLY A 43 -18.69 3.07 8.40
N PHE A 44 -17.42 2.80 8.11
CA PHE A 44 -16.92 1.44 7.86
C PHE A 44 -15.84 1.06 8.85
N PRO A 45 -15.78 -0.21 9.30
CA PRO A 45 -14.66 -0.67 10.12
C PRO A 45 -13.37 -0.63 9.32
N ALA A 46 -12.34 0.01 9.87
CA ALA A 46 -11.03 0.03 9.23
C ALA A 46 -10.43 -1.38 9.22
N TYR A 47 -10.13 -1.90 8.03
CA TYR A 47 -9.54 -3.23 7.83
C TYR A 47 -10.39 -4.40 8.35
N GLY A 48 -11.70 -4.21 8.52
CA GLY A 48 -12.62 -5.23 8.96
C GLY A 48 -13.70 -5.53 7.93
N ARG A 49 -14.46 -6.61 8.16
CA ARG A 49 -15.62 -7.04 7.34
C ARG A 49 -15.32 -7.25 5.88
N GLY A 50 -14.05 -7.56 5.56
CA GLY A 50 -13.61 -7.84 4.20
C GLY A 50 -13.49 -9.33 3.91
N PRO A 51 -12.94 -9.71 2.72
CA PRO A 51 -12.72 -11.10 2.34
C PRO A 51 -11.90 -11.91 3.35
N PHE A 52 -10.96 -11.30 4.07
CA PHE A 52 -10.19 -12.00 5.10
C PHE A 52 -11.10 -12.59 6.17
N GLU A 53 -12.04 -11.81 6.69
CA GLU A 53 -12.98 -12.31 7.70
C GLU A 53 -13.89 -13.39 7.14
N ARG A 54 -14.31 -13.25 5.88
CA ARG A 54 -15.17 -14.24 5.20
C ARG A 54 -14.50 -15.61 5.03
N VAL A 55 -13.17 -15.64 4.89
CA VAL A 55 -12.41 -16.89 4.77
C VAL A 55 -11.83 -17.36 6.11
N GLY A 56 -12.22 -16.73 7.22
CA GLY A 56 -11.80 -17.13 8.55
C GLY A 56 -10.51 -16.50 9.03
N ILE A 57 -10.04 -15.44 8.40
CA ILE A 57 -8.87 -14.66 8.82
C ILE A 57 -9.35 -13.41 9.56
N PRO A 58 -9.33 -13.38 10.89
CA PRO A 58 -9.75 -12.19 11.64
C PRO A 58 -8.70 -11.08 11.53
N THR A 59 -9.15 -9.84 11.67
CA THR A 59 -8.24 -8.70 11.76
C THR A 59 -7.53 -8.73 13.10
N THR A 60 -6.24 -9.02 13.08
CA THR A 60 -5.40 -9.15 14.28
C THR A 60 -4.23 -8.18 14.21
N ILE A 61 -3.55 -8.00 15.37
CA ILE A 61 -2.35 -7.14 15.43
C ILE A 61 -1.25 -7.64 14.48
N PRO A 62 -0.89 -8.94 14.42
CA PRO A 62 0.10 -9.41 13.45
C PRO A 62 -0.28 -9.16 12.00
N LEU A 63 -1.55 -9.32 11.65
CA LEU A 63 -2.03 -9.06 10.29
C LEU A 63 -1.88 -7.58 9.92
N LEU A 64 -2.29 -6.68 10.81
CA LEU A 64 -2.15 -5.23 10.59
C LEU A 64 -0.69 -4.79 10.60
N ALA A 65 0.15 -5.39 11.45
CA ALA A 65 1.59 -5.11 11.47
C ALA A 65 2.25 -5.53 10.15
N ALA A 66 1.87 -6.68 9.60
CA ALA A 66 2.34 -7.13 8.28
C ALA A 66 1.93 -6.16 7.18
N PHE A 67 0.68 -5.68 7.21
CA PHE A 67 0.21 -4.70 6.24
C PHE A 67 0.94 -3.36 6.40
N LEU A 68 1.18 -2.91 7.63
CA LEU A 68 1.95 -1.70 7.90
C LEU A 68 3.38 -1.83 7.35
N LEU A 69 3.99 -3.00 7.48
CA LEU A 69 5.30 -3.27 6.87
C LEU A 69 5.24 -3.14 5.34
N VAL A 70 4.21 -3.68 4.70
CA VAL A 70 4.01 -3.52 3.25
C VAL A 70 3.88 -2.05 2.89
N CYS A 71 3.10 -1.26 3.64
CA CYS A 71 2.97 0.18 3.41
C CYS A 71 4.33 0.89 3.56
N THR A 72 5.13 0.51 4.53
CA THR A 72 6.48 1.07 4.73
C THR A 72 7.38 0.76 3.54
N LEU A 73 7.35 -0.47 3.04
CA LEU A 73 8.11 -0.86 1.85
C LEU A 73 7.63 -0.13 0.60
N GLU A 74 6.34 0.11 0.47
CA GLU A 74 5.80 0.95 -0.61
C GLU A 74 6.36 2.38 -0.54
N ALA A 75 6.46 2.96 0.65
CA ALA A 75 7.07 4.27 0.83
C ALA A 75 8.55 4.27 0.43
N VAL A 76 9.29 3.23 0.79
CA VAL A 76 10.70 3.07 0.39
C VAL A 76 10.81 2.96 -1.14
N ALA A 77 9.95 2.18 -1.78
CA ALA A 77 9.89 2.10 -3.24
C ALA A 77 9.67 3.48 -3.86
N GLY A 78 8.78 4.28 -3.27
CA GLY A 78 8.53 5.65 -3.71
C GLY A 78 9.79 6.52 -3.64
N PHE A 79 10.54 6.49 -2.56
CA PHE A 79 11.79 7.24 -2.42
C PHE A 79 12.83 6.81 -3.47
N LEU A 80 12.97 5.50 -3.69
CA LEU A 80 13.90 4.98 -4.70
C LEU A 80 13.48 5.38 -6.12
N LEU A 81 12.19 5.34 -6.43
CA LEU A 81 11.66 5.80 -7.71
C LEU A 81 11.87 7.28 -7.95
N TRP A 82 11.72 8.09 -6.90
CA TRP A 82 11.94 9.53 -6.99
C TRP A 82 13.36 9.85 -7.46
N ASP A 83 14.33 9.08 -6.99
CA ASP A 83 15.73 9.22 -7.36
C ASP A 83 16.10 8.46 -8.64
N GLY A 84 15.15 7.76 -9.26
CA GLY A 84 15.36 7.05 -10.52
C GLY A 84 16.09 5.72 -10.38
N TYR A 85 16.07 5.09 -9.20
CA TYR A 85 16.72 3.80 -9.00
C TYR A 85 15.85 2.65 -9.48
N ARG A 86 16.47 1.73 -10.22
CA ARG A 86 15.82 0.49 -10.69
C ARG A 86 15.35 -0.38 -9.53
N SER A 87 16.08 -0.38 -8.42
CA SER A 87 15.67 -1.11 -7.21
C SER A 87 14.29 -0.68 -6.71
N GLY A 88 13.94 0.60 -6.85
CA GLY A 88 12.61 1.09 -6.50
C GLY A 88 11.52 0.50 -7.40
N ALA A 89 11.77 0.43 -8.70
CA ALA A 89 10.84 -0.18 -9.65
C ALA A 89 10.65 -1.67 -9.38
N VAL A 90 11.75 -2.40 -9.15
CA VAL A 90 11.70 -3.83 -8.82
C VAL A 90 10.94 -4.06 -7.53
N LEU A 91 11.22 -3.27 -6.48
CA LEU A 91 10.52 -3.36 -5.21
C LEU A 91 9.02 -3.10 -5.39
N ALA A 92 8.65 -2.05 -6.12
CA ALA A 92 7.24 -1.73 -6.38
C ALA A 92 6.52 -2.88 -7.08
N LEU A 93 7.16 -3.51 -8.08
CA LEU A 93 6.56 -4.62 -8.82
C LEU A 93 6.47 -5.89 -7.97
N VAL A 94 7.48 -6.17 -7.13
CA VAL A 94 7.48 -7.31 -6.21
C VAL A 94 6.39 -7.15 -5.14
N LEU A 95 6.13 -5.93 -4.71
CA LEU A 95 5.10 -5.65 -3.71
C LEU A 95 3.66 -5.76 -4.27
N LEU A 96 3.47 -5.76 -5.60
CA LEU A 96 2.12 -5.86 -6.18
C LEU A 96 1.34 -7.08 -5.69
N PRO A 97 1.87 -8.33 -5.74
CA PRO A 97 1.13 -9.48 -5.24
C PRO A 97 0.89 -9.42 -3.73
N LEU A 98 1.85 -8.95 -2.94
CA LEU A 98 1.69 -8.81 -1.49
C LEU A 98 0.68 -7.73 -1.15
N GLY A 99 0.81 -6.55 -1.74
CA GLY A 99 -0.14 -5.47 -1.57
C GLY A 99 -1.54 -5.86 -2.05
N GLY A 100 -1.62 -6.49 -3.21
CA GLY A 100 -2.88 -6.97 -3.79
C GLY A 100 -3.60 -7.95 -2.88
N PHE A 101 -2.88 -8.84 -2.21
CA PHE A 101 -3.45 -9.76 -1.23
C PHE A 101 -4.13 -9.01 -0.08
N PHE A 102 -3.47 -8.01 0.49
CA PHE A 102 -4.04 -7.20 1.57
C PHE A 102 -5.18 -6.30 1.08
N TRP A 103 -5.05 -5.69 -0.10
CA TRP A 103 -6.10 -4.83 -0.66
C TRP A 103 -7.38 -5.63 -0.93
N TRP A 104 -7.23 -6.84 -1.45
CA TRP A 104 -8.35 -7.75 -1.59
C TRP A 104 -8.92 -8.14 -0.21
N GLY A 105 -8.05 -8.56 0.72
CA GLY A 105 -8.46 -9.07 2.02
C GLY A 105 -9.18 -8.04 2.88
N PHE A 106 -8.80 -6.77 2.78
CA PHE A 106 -9.42 -5.67 3.52
C PHE A 106 -10.48 -4.91 2.71
N SER A 107 -10.79 -5.35 1.50
CA SER A 107 -11.75 -4.67 0.59
C SER A 107 -11.37 -3.22 0.32
N LEU A 108 -10.12 -2.97 -0.05
CA LEU A 108 -9.63 -1.64 -0.37
C LEU A 108 -9.69 -1.44 -1.90
N PRO A 109 -10.64 -0.66 -2.44
CA PRO A 109 -10.82 -0.52 -3.89
C PRO A 109 -9.87 0.48 -4.54
N ILE A 110 -9.39 1.48 -3.80
CA ILE A 110 -8.57 2.57 -4.34
C ILE A 110 -7.13 2.13 -4.66
N PRO A 111 -6.41 1.39 -3.78
CA PRO A 111 -5.04 0.98 -4.06
C PRO A 111 -4.84 0.22 -5.37
N PRO A 112 -5.69 -0.73 -5.77
CA PRO A 112 -5.52 -1.41 -7.07
C PRO A 112 -5.55 -0.46 -8.25
N ILE A 113 -6.37 0.58 -8.21
CA ILE A 113 -6.46 1.59 -9.26
C ILE A 113 -5.13 2.36 -9.34
N PHE A 114 -4.62 2.81 -8.21
CA PHE A 114 -3.33 3.51 -8.12
C PHE A 114 -2.19 2.59 -8.56
N ALA A 115 -2.22 1.32 -8.18
CA ALA A 115 -1.21 0.34 -8.57
C ALA A 115 -1.16 0.14 -10.09
N LEU A 116 -2.30 0.09 -10.75
CA LEU A 116 -2.35 0.03 -12.21
C LEU A 116 -1.69 1.27 -12.82
N VAL A 117 -2.01 2.45 -12.32
CA VAL A 117 -1.45 3.71 -12.83
C VAL A 117 0.05 3.77 -12.61
N TRP A 118 0.55 3.51 -11.39
CA TRP A 118 1.99 3.61 -11.14
C TRP A 118 2.78 2.52 -11.89
N THR A 119 2.21 1.35 -12.09
CA THR A 119 2.85 0.30 -12.88
C THR A 119 3.06 0.76 -14.33
N ILE A 120 2.04 1.35 -14.94
CA ILE A 120 2.14 1.93 -16.29
C ILE A 120 3.22 3.03 -16.32
N LEU A 121 3.22 3.92 -15.34
CA LEU A 121 4.19 5.02 -15.26
C LEU A 121 5.63 4.49 -15.11
N ILE A 122 5.83 3.46 -14.30
CA ILE A 122 7.15 2.82 -14.12
C ILE A 122 7.62 2.20 -15.44
N LEU A 123 6.74 1.47 -16.12
CA LEU A 123 7.10 0.84 -17.39
C LEU A 123 7.43 1.87 -18.47
N LEU A 124 6.69 2.97 -18.53
CA LEU A 124 6.97 4.05 -19.47
C LEU A 124 8.29 4.78 -19.17
N GLY A 125 8.69 4.87 -17.91
CA GLY A 125 9.93 5.51 -17.49
C GLY A 125 11.11 4.55 -17.32
N TRP A 126 10.94 3.28 -17.66
CA TRP A 126 11.91 2.22 -17.34
C TRP A 126 13.31 2.50 -17.90
N GLN A 127 13.42 3.08 -19.12
CA GLN A 127 14.69 3.27 -19.81
C GLN A 127 15.67 4.20 -19.10
N ILE A 128 15.21 5.07 -18.19
CA ILE A 128 16.10 5.98 -17.46
C ILE A 128 16.45 5.48 -16.07
N LEU A 129 15.93 4.33 -15.64
CA LEU A 129 16.24 3.76 -14.32
C LEU A 129 17.70 3.31 -14.24
N ARG A 130 18.32 3.60 -13.11
CA ARG A 130 19.74 3.29 -12.84
C ARG A 130 19.94 2.03 -12.03
#